data_95881e950ca321686abeee345096aeaa
#
_entry.id   95881e950ca321686abeee345096aeaa
#
_cell.length_a   1.000
_cell.length_b   1.000
_cell.length_c   1.000
_cell.angle_alpha   90.00
_cell.angle_beta   90.00
_cell.angle_gamma   90.00
#
_symmetry.space_group_name_H-M   'P 1'
#
loop_
_entity.id
_entity.type
_entity.pdbx_description
1 polymer ?
#
loop_
_entity_poly.entity_id
_entity_poly.type
_entity_poly.pdbx_seq_one_letter_code
_entity_poly.pdbx_strand_id
1 'polypeptide(L)'
;GIPYAAAKGALVQTTRTMAIELAPHNIQVNAIVPGWIDTEMTAGAQSGPMFQEIIMRTPAGRFGKPEEMAGAAVFLASHASDFVTGSTVYVDGGYAIR
;
A
#
# COMPACT_ATOMS: atom_id res chain seq x y z
N GLY A 1 8.69 5.08 12.17
CA GLY A 1 9.54 4.52 13.21
C GLY A 1 9.75 3.02 13.11
N ILE A 2 10.46 2.47 14.05
CA ILE A 2 10.76 1.04 14.10
C ILE A 2 9.48 0.17 14.09
N PRO A 3 8.43 0.46 14.90
CA PRO A 3 7.21 -0.35 14.84
C PRO A 3 6.54 -0.35 13.48
N TYR A 4 6.54 0.78 12.77
CA TYR A 4 5.98 0.87 11.44
C TYR A 4 6.77 0.02 10.44
N ALA A 5 8.10 0.13 10.46
CA ALA A 5 8.97 -0.65 9.58
C ALA A 5 8.83 -2.15 9.84
N ALA A 6 8.73 -2.54 11.11
CA ALA A 6 8.52 -3.94 11.48
C ALA A 6 7.18 -4.48 10.99
N ALA A 7 6.10 -3.71 11.15
CA ALA A 7 4.77 -4.09 10.69
C ALA A 7 4.73 -4.24 9.17
N LYS A 8 5.36 -3.32 8.44
CA LYS A 8 5.45 -3.36 6.98
C LYS A 8 6.24 -4.58 6.51
N GLY A 9 7.38 -4.87 7.14
CA GLY A 9 8.19 -6.04 6.84
C GLY A 9 7.41 -7.34 7.09
N ALA A 10 6.67 -7.40 8.19
CA ALA A 10 5.83 -8.56 8.50
C ALA A 10 4.73 -8.76 7.46
N LEU A 11 4.09 -7.69 7.00
CA LEU A 11 3.05 -7.77 5.96
C LEU A 11 3.64 -8.32 4.66
N VAL A 12 4.78 -7.81 4.22
CA VAL A 12 5.44 -8.27 2.99
C VAL A 12 5.78 -9.75 3.10
N GLN A 13 6.38 -10.18 4.20
CA GLN A 13 6.78 -11.57 4.37
C GLN A 13 5.57 -12.51 4.51
N THR A 14 4.56 -12.11 5.25
CA THR A 14 3.32 -12.89 5.39
C THR A 14 2.64 -13.07 4.03
N THR A 15 2.57 -12.01 3.24
CA THR A 15 2.00 -12.06 1.88
C THR A 15 2.73 -13.09 1.03
N ARG A 16 4.06 -13.08 1.06
CA ARG A 16 4.88 -14.02 0.30
C ARG A 16 4.67 -15.47 0.74
N THR A 17 4.65 -15.69 2.04
CA THR A 17 4.44 -17.04 2.61
C THR A 17 3.07 -17.58 2.25
N MET A 18 2.02 -16.78 2.40
CA MET A 18 0.67 -17.19 2.03
C MET A 18 0.53 -17.44 0.52
N ALA A 19 1.20 -16.63 -0.29
CA ALA A 19 1.18 -16.81 -1.74
C ALA A 19 1.75 -18.16 -2.13
N ILE A 20 2.87 -18.55 -1.52
CA ILE A 20 3.51 -19.86 -1.78
C ILE A 20 2.59 -21.00 -1.33
N GLU A 21 2.01 -20.89 -0.15
CA GLU A 21 1.17 -21.96 0.41
C GLU A 21 -0.13 -22.15 -0.36
N LEU A 22 -0.71 -21.07 -0.88
CA LEU A 22 -2.01 -21.09 -1.52
C LEU A 22 -1.95 -21.20 -3.05
N ALA A 23 -0.77 -21.07 -3.64
CA ALA A 23 -0.59 -21.20 -5.09
C ALA A 23 -1.10 -22.55 -5.64
N PRO A 24 -0.86 -23.70 -4.97
CA PRO A 24 -1.39 -24.98 -5.46
C PRO A 24 -2.92 -25.03 -5.52
N HIS A 25 -3.60 -24.14 -4.81
CA HIS A 25 -5.06 -24.05 -4.79
C HIS A 25 -5.59 -22.99 -5.76
N ASN A 26 -4.73 -22.45 -6.62
CA ASN A 26 -5.05 -21.36 -7.55
C ASN A 26 -5.60 -20.13 -6.83
N ILE A 27 -4.98 -19.79 -5.70
CA ILE A 27 -5.30 -18.57 -4.93
C ILE A 27 -4.09 -17.66 -4.98
N GLN A 28 -4.28 -16.44 -5.47
CA GLN A 28 -3.27 -15.40 -5.48
C GLN A 28 -3.40 -14.56 -4.22
N VAL A 29 -2.27 -14.25 -3.60
CA VAL A 29 -2.22 -13.44 -2.39
C VAL A 29 -1.25 -12.29 -2.62
N ASN A 30 -1.76 -11.09 -2.57
CA ASN A 30 -1.00 -9.86 -2.77
C ASN A 30 -1.37 -8.85 -1.70
N ALA A 31 -0.52 -7.86 -1.51
CA ALA A 31 -0.76 -6.79 -0.57
C ALA A 31 -0.84 -5.45 -1.28
N ILE A 32 -1.71 -4.57 -0.81
CA ILE A 32 -1.76 -3.18 -1.21
C ILE A 32 -1.31 -2.36 -0.01
N VAL A 33 -0.30 -1.53 -0.21
CA VAL A 33 0.21 -0.64 0.84
C VAL A 33 -0.07 0.80 0.43
N PRO A 34 -1.06 1.45 1.07
CA PRO A 34 -1.34 2.84 0.79
C PRO A 34 -0.31 3.75 1.46
N GLY A 35 -0.11 4.93 0.88
CA GLY A 35 0.58 6.02 1.53
C GLY A 35 -0.39 6.85 2.35
N TRP A 36 -0.15 8.16 2.40
CA TRP A 36 -1.05 9.10 3.05
C TRP A 36 -2.22 9.40 2.12
N ILE A 37 -3.39 8.95 2.51
CA ILE A 37 -4.63 9.08 1.72
C ILE A 37 -5.54 10.08 2.43
N ASP A 38 -6.19 10.94 1.66
CA ASP A 38 -7.13 11.93 2.15
C ASP A 38 -8.43 11.24 2.59
N THR A 39 -8.57 11.05 3.89
CA THR A 39 -9.73 10.45 4.54
C THR A 39 -10.05 11.22 5.80
N GLU A 40 -11.17 10.90 6.45
CA GLU A 40 -11.49 11.48 7.75
C GLU A 40 -10.41 11.17 8.79
N MET A 41 -9.81 10.00 8.72
CA MET A 41 -8.75 9.59 9.65
C MET A 41 -7.48 10.42 9.50
N THR A 42 -7.20 10.95 8.32
CA THR A 42 -6.00 11.74 8.04
C THR A 42 -6.24 13.25 8.07
N ALA A 43 -7.46 13.69 8.32
CA ALA A 43 -7.80 15.12 8.35
C ALA A 43 -6.94 15.89 9.36
N GLY A 44 -6.67 15.30 10.52
CA GLY A 44 -5.80 15.91 11.54
C GLY A 44 -4.37 16.07 11.07
N ALA A 45 -3.84 15.09 10.34
CA ALA A 45 -2.49 15.19 9.78
C ALA A 45 -2.39 16.27 8.71
N GLN A 46 -3.44 16.44 7.90
CA GLN A 46 -3.47 17.46 6.86
C GLN A 46 -3.55 18.88 7.39
N SER A 47 -4.12 19.08 8.57
CA SER A 47 -4.23 20.38 9.23
C SER A 47 -3.20 20.59 10.33
N GLY A 48 -2.37 19.60 10.61
CA GLY A 48 -1.41 19.60 11.70
C GLY A 48 0.01 19.98 11.28
N PRO A 49 0.95 20.00 12.26
CA PRO A 49 2.33 20.41 12.01
C PRO A 49 3.12 19.46 11.13
N MET A 50 2.68 18.20 10.99
CA MET A 50 3.37 17.22 10.18
C MET A 50 3.02 17.29 8.68
N PHE A 51 2.07 18.14 8.31
CA PHE A 51 1.58 18.20 6.92
C PHE A 51 2.72 18.42 5.92
N GLN A 52 3.55 19.44 6.16
CA GLN A 52 4.64 19.78 5.24
C GLN A 52 5.68 18.67 5.16
N GLU A 53 5.98 18.02 6.26
CA GLU A 53 6.91 16.90 6.27
C GLU A 53 6.40 15.74 5.43
N ILE A 54 5.12 15.40 5.57
CA ILE A 54 4.49 14.33 4.78
C ILE A 54 4.54 14.67 3.30
N ILE A 55 4.20 15.90 2.93
CA ILE A 55 4.23 16.37 1.54
C ILE A 55 5.65 16.30 0.97
N MET A 56 6.63 16.77 1.74
CA MET A 56 8.03 16.75 1.29
C MET A 56 8.58 15.34 1.13
N ARG A 57 8.12 14.39 1.95
CA ARG A 57 8.54 12.99 1.86
C ARG A 57 7.76 12.17 0.84
N THR A 58 6.74 12.75 0.25
CA THR A 58 5.95 12.10 -0.79
C THR A 58 6.38 12.67 -2.14
N PRO A 59 7.08 11.92 -2.98
CA PRO A 59 7.53 12.44 -4.29
C PRO A 59 6.42 13.05 -5.13
N ALA A 60 5.20 12.49 -5.08
CA ALA A 60 4.05 13.06 -5.78
C ALA A 60 3.61 14.42 -5.22
N GLY A 61 4.06 14.80 -4.03
CA GLY A 61 3.84 16.11 -3.45
C GLY A 61 2.43 16.37 -2.95
N ARG A 62 1.67 15.32 -2.67
CA ARG A 62 0.29 15.45 -2.20
C ARG A 62 -0.19 14.17 -1.51
N PHE A 63 -1.29 14.29 -0.77
CA PHE A 63 -2.04 13.11 -0.31
C PHE A 63 -2.75 12.47 -1.52
N GLY A 64 -2.89 11.15 -1.47
CA GLY A 64 -3.68 10.43 -2.45
C GLY A 64 -5.17 10.57 -2.15
N LYS A 65 -6.00 10.27 -3.13
CA LYS A 65 -7.45 10.22 -2.97
C LYS A 65 -7.89 8.78 -2.78
N PRO A 66 -8.98 8.52 -2.01
CA PRO A 66 -9.49 7.15 -1.83
C PRO A 66 -9.72 6.42 -3.15
N GLU A 67 -10.26 7.08 -4.15
CA GLU A 67 -10.51 6.48 -5.46
C GLU A 67 -9.23 6.08 -6.19
N GLU A 68 -8.07 6.63 -5.82
CA GLU A 68 -6.79 6.25 -6.41
C GLU A 68 -6.28 4.89 -5.90
N MET A 69 -6.93 4.34 -4.87
CA MET A 69 -6.68 2.96 -4.40
C MET A 69 -7.46 1.93 -5.21
N ALA A 70 -8.57 2.34 -5.82
CA ALA A 70 -9.51 1.43 -6.46
C ALA A 70 -8.89 0.67 -7.64
N GLY A 71 -8.07 1.32 -8.44
CA GLY A 71 -7.44 0.69 -9.60
C GLY A 71 -6.59 -0.52 -9.24
N ALA A 72 -5.77 -0.39 -8.19
CA ALA A 72 -4.94 -1.50 -7.71
C ALA A 72 -5.80 -2.65 -7.19
N ALA A 73 -6.87 -2.34 -6.44
CA ALA A 73 -7.76 -3.35 -5.89
C ALA A 73 -8.49 -4.11 -7.01
N VAL A 74 -9.01 -3.39 -8.00
CA VAL A 74 -9.70 -4.00 -9.14
C VAL A 74 -8.75 -4.87 -9.96
N PHE A 75 -7.54 -4.38 -10.22
CA PHE A 75 -6.51 -5.15 -10.93
C PHE A 75 -6.23 -6.47 -10.21
N LEU A 76 -5.98 -6.42 -8.91
CA LEU A 76 -5.63 -7.61 -8.12
C LEU A 76 -6.82 -8.56 -7.90
N ALA A 77 -8.05 -8.07 -8.03
CA ALA A 77 -9.26 -8.88 -7.89
C ALA A 77 -9.76 -9.42 -9.23
N SER A 78 -9.12 -9.10 -10.34
CA SER A 78 -9.56 -9.46 -11.68
C SER A 78 -8.65 -10.50 -12.32
N HIS A 79 -9.09 -11.07 -13.45
CA HIS A 79 -8.28 -11.97 -14.25
C HIS A 79 -7.01 -11.34 -14.81
N ALA A 80 -6.96 -9.99 -14.87
CA ALA A 80 -5.77 -9.28 -15.32
C ALA A 80 -4.54 -9.59 -14.45
N SER A 81 -4.74 -10.06 -13.21
CA SER A 81 -3.67 -10.39 -12.27
C SER A 81 -3.53 -11.89 -12.00
N ASP A 82 -4.04 -12.75 -12.87
CA ASP A 82 -4.02 -14.21 -12.63
C ASP A 82 -2.63 -14.77 -12.39
N PHE A 83 -1.60 -14.16 -12.94
CA PHE A 83 -0.21 -14.61 -12.77
C PHE A 83 0.56 -13.76 -11.77
N VAL A 84 -0.15 -12.92 -10.97
CA VAL A 84 0.43 -12.05 -9.96
C VAL A 84 0.13 -12.63 -8.58
N THR A 85 1.17 -13.08 -7.87
CA THR A 85 1.02 -13.55 -6.49
C THR A 85 2.30 -13.25 -5.71
N GLY A 86 2.16 -12.97 -4.45
CA GLY A 86 3.28 -12.64 -3.56
C GLY A 86 3.80 -11.23 -3.72
N SER A 87 3.11 -10.38 -4.48
CA SER A 87 3.54 -9.01 -4.76
C SER A 87 3.00 -8.03 -3.74
N THR A 88 3.75 -6.95 -3.56
CA THR A 88 3.32 -5.80 -2.76
C THR A 88 3.20 -4.61 -3.70
N VAL A 89 2.00 -4.04 -3.76
CA VAL A 89 1.71 -2.88 -4.60
C VAL A 89 1.62 -1.64 -3.72
N TYR A 90 2.55 -0.74 -3.90
CA TYR A 90 2.57 0.53 -3.17
C TYR A 90 1.75 1.56 -3.94
N VAL A 91 0.71 2.08 -3.29
CA VAL A 91 -0.12 3.16 -3.85
C VAL A 91 0.05 4.34 -2.90
N ASP A 92 1.18 5.02 -3.02
CA ASP A 92 1.67 5.92 -1.98
C ASP A 92 2.35 7.19 -2.52
N GLY A 93 2.25 7.45 -3.81
CA GLY A 93 2.91 8.60 -4.40
C GLY A 93 4.44 8.57 -4.28
N GLY A 94 5.03 7.42 -4.04
CA GLY A 94 6.46 7.24 -3.89
C GLY A 94 6.97 7.35 -2.44
N TYR A 95 6.09 7.46 -1.47
CA TYR A 95 6.49 7.65 -0.08
C TYR A 95 7.46 6.57 0.42
N ALA A 96 7.24 5.31 0.04
CA ALA A 96 8.04 4.19 0.54
C ALA A 96 9.48 4.15 -0.01
N ILE A 97 9.75 4.79 -1.14
CA ILE A 97 11.08 4.77 -1.76
C ILE A 97 11.93 5.98 -1.37
N ARG A 98 11.38 6.87 -0.56
CA ARG A 98 12.06 8.12 -0.20
C ARG A 98 12.72 8.11 1.20
#